data_d2c8920f3a5944679ecebff3ddfd2ee0
#
_entry.id   d2c8920f3a5944679ecebff3ddfd2ee0
#
_cell.length_a   1.000
_cell.length_b   1.000
_cell.length_c   1.000
_cell.angle_alpha   90.00
_cell.angle_beta   90.00
_cell.angle_gamma   90.00
#
_symmetry.space_group_name_H-M   'P 1'
#
loop_
_entity.id
_entity.type
_entity.pdbx_description
1 polymer ?
#
loop_
_entity_poly.entity_id
_entity_poly.type
_entity_poly.pdbx_seq_one_letter_code
_entity_poly.pdbx_strand_id
1 'polypeptide(L)'
;FFENVKSVFEEDDLTIVNFEGTLTDSTTREDKQFAFKADKSYAEILTDGFVEAANLANNHSKDYGEQSYNDTMDALDEAGITNFGYDRVAIKKVKGIKVGLVGTYVLADGLGVKDSMEKNIQDLKDEGAQVIIASFHWGEEKAEYPNDVQVKLAHAAIDAGADLVLGHHPHV
;
A
#
# COMPACT_ATOMS: atom_id res chain seq x y z
N PHE A 1 8.33 18.37 -1.88
CA PHE A 1 8.09 17.50 -0.72
C PHE A 1 9.36 16.78 -0.29
N PHE A 2 10.06 16.14 -1.19
CA PHE A 2 11.21 15.26 -0.88
C PHE A 2 12.59 15.96 -0.83
N GLU A 3 12.67 17.27 -1.00
CA GLU A 3 13.92 18.03 -1.21
C GLU A 3 15.06 17.66 -0.22
N ASN A 4 14.73 17.45 1.05
CA ASN A 4 15.72 17.17 2.10
C ASN A 4 16.06 15.67 2.27
N VAL A 5 15.34 14.78 1.62
CA VAL A 5 15.50 13.31 1.72
C VAL A 5 15.63 12.64 0.35
N LYS A 6 15.53 13.41 -0.73
CA LYS A 6 15.52 12.93 -2.10
C LYS A 6 16.72 12.04 -2.42
N SER A 7 17.91 12.39 -1.96
CA SER A 7 19.13 11.61 -2.21
C SER A 7 19.08 10.20 -1.61
N VAL A 8 18.31 10.00 -0.53
CA VAL A 8 18.15 8.67 0.08
C VAL A 8 17.33 7.76 -0.84
N PHE A 9 16.22 8.28 -1.39
CA PHE A 9 15.34 7.53 -2.29
C PHE A 9 15.92 7.39 -3.71
N GLU A 10 16.77 8.35 -4.15
CA GLU A 10 17.47 8.25 -5.44
C GLU A 10 18.55 7.16 -5.43
N GLU A 11 19.14 6.87 -4.27
CA GLU A 11 20.22 5.89 -4.11
C GLU A 11 19.71 4.49 -3.75
N ASP A 12 18.48 4.36 -3.28
CA ASP A 12 17.92 3.06 -2.93
C ASP A 12 17.46 2.26 -4.18
N ASP A 13 17.00 1.06 -3.96
CA ASP A 13 16.60 0.16 -5.04
C ASP A 13 15.08 0.06 -5.21
N LEU A 14 14.33 0.42 -4.17
CA LEU A 14 12.87 0.36 -4.15
C LEU A 14 12.30 1.15 -2.98
N THR A 15 11.67 2.27 -3.26
CA THR A 15 10.84 3.01 -2.29
C THR A 15 9.38 2.62 -2.43
N ILE A 16 8.79 2.16 -1.32
CA ILE A 16 7.36 1.82 -1.21
C ILE A 16 6.69 2.79 -0.24
N VAL A 17 5.55 3.35 -0.64
CA VAL A 17 4.76 4.22 0.24
C VAL A 17 3.38 3.64 0.50
N ASN A 18 2.79 3.95 1.66
CA ASN A 18 1.36 3.86 1.87
C ASN A 18 0.73 5.15 1.35
N PHE A 19 -0.01 5.07 0.22
CA PHE A 19 -0.65 6.23 -0.38
C PHE A 19 -2.04 6.42 0.23
N GLU A 20 -2.11 7.27 1.26
CA GLU A 20 -3.29 7.45 2.10
C GLU A 20 -4.10 8.67 1.65
N GLY A 21 -4.87 8.51 0.59
CA GLY A 21 -5.66 9.55 -0.03
C GLY A 21 -6.11 9.17 -1.43
N THR A 22 -6.67 10.14 -2.18
CA THR A 22 -7.15 9.93 -3.54
C THR A 22 -6.66 10.99 -4.51
N LEU A 23 -6.38 10.57 -5.74
CA LEU A 23 -6.07 11.41 -6.90
C LEU A 23 -7.27 11.39 -7.85
N THR A 24 -8.16 12.39 -7.79
CA THR A 24 -9.44 12.31 -8.49
C THR A 24 -10.07 13.67 -8.70
N ASP A 25 -10.88 13.78 -9.74
CA ASP A 25 -11.80 14.89 -9.96
C ASP A 25 -13.20 14.64 -9.36
N SER A 26 -13.46 13.43 -8.82
CA SER A 26 -14.74 13.08 -8.20
C SER A 26 -15.13 14.09 -7.12
N THR A 27 -16.41 14.43 -7.05
CA THR A 27 -16.99 15.30 -6.04
C THR A 27 -17.87 14.57 -5.04
N THR A 28 -18.02 13.25 -5.20
CA THR A 28 -18.85 12.39 -4.35
C THR A 28 -18.07 12.01 -3.09
N ARG A 29 -18.03 12.96 -2.15
CA ARG A 29 -17.31 12.79 -0.88
C ARG A 29 -18.05 11.80 0.03
N GLU A 30 -17.33 10.84 0.62
CA GLU A 30 -17.84 9.95 1.66
C GLU A 30 -18.19 10.72 2.96
N ASP A 31 -19.22 10.26 3.67
CA ASP A 31 -19.65 10.86 4.95
C ASP A 31 -18.73 10.42 6.09
N LYS A 32 -17.58 11.04 6.18
CA LYS A 32 -16.57 10.82 7.21
C LYS A 32 -15.88 12.13 7.58
N GLN A 33 -15.30 12.17 8.79
CA GLN A 33 -14.69 13.39 9.33
C GLN A 33 -13.55 13.90 8.43
N PHE A 34 -12.65 13.02 8.04
CA PHE A 34 -11.52 13.34 7.16
C PHE A 34 -11.67 12.60 5.83
N ALA A 35 -11.55 13.32 4.74
CA ALA A 35 -11.53 12.77 3.40
C ALA A 35 -10.51 13.56 2.57
N PHE A 36 -9.58 12.85 1.93
CA PHE A 36 -8.43 13.43 1.27
C PHE A 36 -8.52 13.28 -0.24
N LYS A 37 -8.30 14.39 -0.93
CA LYS A 37 -8.29 14.45 -2.38
C LYS A 37 -7.25 15.43 -2.89
N ALA A 38 -6.58 15.05 -3.98
CA ALA A 38 -5.74 15.94 -4.76
C ALA A 38 -6.03 15.74 -6.26
N ASP A 39 -5.54 16.66 -7.08
CA ASP A 39 -5.54 16.54 -8.53
C ASP A 39 -4.65 15.38 -8.98
N LYS A 40 -5.00 14.73 -10.10
CA LYS A 40 -4.25 13.57 -10.64
C LYS A 40 -2.78 13.90 -10.93
N SER A 41 -2.47 15.15 -11.29
CA SER A 41 -1.09 15.61 -11.52
C SER A 41 -0.18 15.49 -10.28
N TYR A 42 -0.76 15.37 -9.08
CA TYR A 42 0.02 15.17 -7.85
C TYR A 42 0.72 13.80 -7.79
N ALA A 43 0.42 12.86 -8.70
CA ALA A 43 1.25 11.66 -8.88
C ALA A 43 2.71 12.02 -9.19
N GLU A 44 2.97 13.19 -9.81
CA GLU A 44 4.32 13.71 -10.07
C GLU A 44 5.15 13.90 -8.79
N ILE A 45 4.52 14.17 -7.65
CA ILE A 45 5.22 14.28 -6.36
C ILE A 45 5.95 12.96 -6.03
N LEU A 46 5.31 11.83 -6.31
CA LEU A 46 5.91 10.52 -6.03
C LEU A 46 7.06 10.22 -7.01
N THR A 47 6.89 10.51 -8.29
CA THR A 47 7.97 10.32 -9.28
C THR A 47 9.16 11.25 -9.02
N ASP A 48 8.91 12.50 -8.63
CA ASP A 48 9.96 13.45 -8.22
C ASP A 48 10.71 12.99 -6.96
N GLY A 49 10.03 12.17 -6.12
CA GLY A 49 10.56 11.59 -4.90
C GLY A 49 11.18 10.21 -5.07
N PHE A 50 11.33 9.70 -6.32
CA PHE A 50 11.83 8.35 -6.61
C PHE A 50 11.02 7.24 -5.94
N VAL A 51 9.70 7.40 -5.85
CA VAL A 51 8.80 6.35 -5.36
C VAL A 51 8.42 5.42 -6.49
N GLU A 52 8.69 4.13 -6.35
CA GLU A 52 8.41 3.13 -7.37
C GLU A 52 7.13 2.34 -7.13
N ALA A 53 6.64 2.29 -5.87
CA ALA A 53 5.44 1.50 -5.55
C ALA A 53 4.58 2.16 -4.47
N ALA A 54 3.26 2.00 -4.58
CA ALA A 54 2.28 2.58 -3.68
C ALA A 54 1.24 1.55 -3.23
N ASN A 55 1.12 1.35 -1.91
CA ASN A 55 0.02 0.59 -1.31
C ASN A 55 -1.24 1.45 -1.25
N LEU A 56 -2.34 0.96 -1.83
CA LEU A 56 -3.65 1.62 -1.82
C LEU A 56 -4.64 0.98 -0.83
N ALA A 57 -4.26 -0.09 -0.13
CA ALA A 57 -5.14 -0.76 0.83
C ALA A 57 -5.16 -0.02 2.17
N ASN A 58 -5.98 1.04 2.28
CA ASN A 58 -6.13 1.85 3.49
C ASN A 58 -7.53 2.48 3.62
N ASN A 59 -7.80 3.13 4.75
CA ASN A 59 -9.10 3.75 5.04
C ASN A 59 -9.40 5.02 4.23
N HIS A 60 -8.43 5.57 3.51
CA HIS A 60 -8.57 6.78 2.69
C HIS A 60 -8.56 6.53 1.18
N SER A 61 -8.45 5.28 0.75
CA SER A 61 -8.36 4.92 -0.67
C SER A 61 -9.65 5.18 -1.47
N LYS A 62 -10.79 5.30 -0.80
CA LYS A 62 -12.12 5.52 -1.41
C LYS A 62 -12.83 6.75 -0.85
N ASP A 63 -12.12 7.76 -0.42
CA ASP A 63 -12.68 8.96 0.22
C ASP A 63 -13.69 9.74 -0.64
N TYR A 64 -13.63 9.56 -1.94
CA TYR A 64 -14.59 10.09 -2.90
C TYR A 64 -15.24 8.98 -3.75
N GLY A 65 -15.53 7.85 -3.09
CA GLY A 65 -16.19 6.69 -3.66
C GLY A 65 -15.27 5.82 -4.53
N GLU A 66 -15.83 4.78 -5.11
CA GLU A 66 -15.10 3.81 -5.96
C GLU A 66 -14.42 4.50 -7.15
N GLN A 67 -15.03 5.55 -7.71
CA GLN A 67 -14.45 6.33 -8.79
C GLN A 67 -13.09 6.92 -8.39
N SER A 68 -12.97 7.43 -7.16
CA SER A 68 -11.70 8.01 -6.70
C SER A 68 -10.58 6.99 -6.55
N TYR A 69 -10.93 5.77 -6.18
CA TYR A 69 -9.96 4.66 -6.12
C TYR A 69 -9.46 4.29 -7.53
N ASN A 70 -10.37 4.16 -8.50
CA ASN A 70 -10.01 3.87 -9.89
C ASN A 70 -9.18 5.01 -10.51
N ASP A 71 -9.59 6.26 -10.31
CA ASP A 71 -8.84 7.44 -10.77
C ASP A 71 -7.42 7.49 -10.20
N THR A 72 -7.27 7.09 -8.93
CA THR A 72 -5.95 7.04 -8.27
C THR A 72 -5.07 5.95 -8.89
N MET A 73 -5.63 4.76 -9.13
CA MET A 73 -4.89 3.70 -9.82
C MET A 73 -4.42 4.13 -11.20
N ASP A 74 -5.33 4.73 -11.99
CA ASP A 74 -5.02 5.22 -13.34
C ASP A 74 -3.92 6.29 -13.32
N ALA A 75 -4.01 7.25 -12.40
CA ALA A 75 -3.01 8.31 -12.27
C ALA A 75 -1.62 7.76 -11.88
N LEU A 76 -1.56 6.77 -11.00
CA LEU A 76 -0.32 6.10 -10.62
C LEU A 76 0.25 5.25 -11.76
N ASP A 77 -0.60 4.51 -12.48
CA ASP A 77 -0.20 3.72 -13.64
C ASP A 77 0.33 4.64 -14.76
N GLU A 78 -0.32 5.77 -15.05
CA GLU A 78 0.15 6.79 -16.01
C GLU A 78 1.51 7.40 -15.61
N ALA A 79 1.74 7.57 -14.31
CA ALA A 79 3.00 8.05 -13.75
C ALA A 79 4.10 6.97 -13.69
N GLY A 80 3.79 5.72 -14.04
CA GLY A 80 4.73 4.59 -14.01
C GLY A 80 4.99 4.04 -12.60
N ILE A 81 4.13 4.38 -11.64
CA ILE A 81 4.21 3.91 -10.25
C ILE A 81 3.42 2.62 -10.10
N THR A 82 4.07 1.56 -9.65
CA THR A 82 3.41 0.28 -9.38
C THR A 82 2.45 0.44 -8.20
N ASN A 83 1.16 0.22 -8.42
CA ASN A 83 0.20 0.27 -7.33
C ASN A 83 -0.34 -1.13 -6.99
N PHE A 84 -0.62 -1.36 -5.72
CA PHE A 84 -1.08 -2.62 -5.17
C PHE A 84 -1.97 -2.39 -3.94
N GLY A 85 -2.71 -3.42 -3.54
CA GLY A 85 -3.59 -3.38 -2.36
C GLY A 85 -4.92 -4.06 -2.61
N TYR A 86 -5.56 -4.50 -1.55
CA TYR A 86 -6.76 -5.36 -1.59
C TYR A 86 -6.49 -6.65 -2.39
N ASP A 87 -7.24 -6.89 -3.47
CA ASP A 87 -7.09 -8.07 -4.34
C ASP A 87 -6.01 -7.87 -5.43
N ARG A 88 -5.48 -6.65 -5.57
CA ARG A 88 -4.43 -6.33 -6.53
C ARG A 88 -3.06 -6.58 -5.93
N VAL A 89 -2.39 -7.63 -6.33
CA VAL A 89 -0.97 -7.87 -6.05
C VAL A 89 -0.12 -7.34 -7.21
N ALA A 90 1.17 -7.13 -6.96
CA ALA A 90 2.11 -6.71 -8.01
C ALA A 90 3.46 -7.41 -7.87
N ILE A 91 4.14 -7.61 -9.01
CA ILE A 91 5.55 -8.04 -9.04
C ILE A 91 6.37 -6.95 -9.71
N LYS A 92 7.36 -6.44 -8.98
CA LYS A 92 8.34 -5.49 -9.50
C LYS A 92 9.71 -6.16 -9.60
N LYS A 93 10.39 -5.95 -10.73
CA LYS A 93 11.75 -6.47 -10.90
C LYS A 93 12.77 -5.44 -10.44
N VAL A 94 13.51 -5.76 -9.39
CA VAL A 94 14.54 -4.92 -8.77
C VAL A 94 15.90 -5.61 -8.89
N LYS A 95 16.83 -5.06 -9.65
CA LYS A 95 18.16 -5.65 -9.92
C LYS A 95 18.12 -7.14 -10.29
N GLY A 96 17.11 -7.54 -11.03
CA GLY A 96 16.93 -8.92 -11.48
C GLY A 96 16.12 -9.82 -10.54
N ILE A 97 15.85 -9.38 -9.32
CA ILE A 97 15.03 -10.08 -8.32
C ILE A 97 13.55 -9.70 -8.54
N LYS A 98 12.67 -10.69 -8.53
CA LYS A 98 11.22 -10.47 -8.54
C LYS A 98 10.72 -10.20 -7.11
N VAL A 99 10.32 -8.96 -6.84
CA VAL A 99 9.75 -8.54 -5.57
C VAL A 99 8.23 -8.53 -5.70
N GLY A 100 7.55 -9.38 -4.94
CA GLY A 100 6.09 -9.43 -4.81
C GLY A 100 5.59 -8.44 -3.77
N LEU A 101 4.52 -7.72 -4.08
CA LEU A 101 3.91 -6.71 -3.23
C LEU A 101 2.45 -7.07 -2.97
N VAL A 102 2.09 -7.19 -1.70
CA VAL A 102 0.71 -7.41 -1.25
C VAL A 102 0.32 -6.36 -0.22
N GLY A 103 -0.87 -5.75 -0.39
CA GLY A 103 -1.40 -4.74 0.50
C GLY A 103 -2.71 -5.20 1.14
N THR A 104 -2.84 -5.08 2.46
CA THR A 104 -3.99 -5.56 3.22
C THR A 104 -4.55 -4.46 4.13
N TYR A 105 -5.84 -4.13 3.93
CA TYR A 105 -6.60 -3.23 4.78
C TYR A 105 -7.32 -4.02 5.87
N VAL A 106 -7.02 -3.74 7.14
CA VAL A 106 -7.41 -4.58 8.27
C VAL A 106 -8.51 -3.95 9.13
N LEU A 107 -8.67 -2.62 9.11
CA LEU A 107 -9.51 -1.92 10.10
C LEU A 107 -11.00 -2.31 10.03
N ALA A 108 -11.49 -2.72 8.85
CA ALA A 108 -12.90 -3.12 8.69
C ALA A 108 -13.17 -4.54 9.21
N ASP A 109 -12.29 -5.49 8.88
CA ASP A 109 -12.56 -6.93 9.02
C ASP A 109 -11.64 -7.65 10.02
N GLY A 110 -10.65 -6.95 10.58
CA GLY A 110 -9.73 -7.52 11.56
C GLY A 110 -9.07 -8.79 11.03
N LEU A 111 -9.18 -9.90 11.78
CA LEU A 111 -8.63 -11.19 11.37
C LEU A 111 -9.35 -11.82 10.15
N GLY A 112 -10.51 -11.31 9.74
CA GLY A 112 -11.25 -11.81 8.58
C GLY A 112 -10.50 -11.66 7.25
N VAL A 113 -9.48 -10.78 7.18
CA VAL A 113 -8.63 -10.60 6.00
C VAL A 113 -7.56 -11.68 5.82
N LYS A 114 -7.39 -12.58 6.81
CA LYS A 114 -6.29 -13.55 6.85
C LYS A 114 -6.23 -14.43 5.61
N ASP A 115 -7.35 -15.07 5.27
CA ASP A 115 -7.38 -16.04 4.16
C ASP A 115 -7.09 -15.37 2.80
N SER A 116 -7.62 -14.18 2.56
CA SER A 116 -7.35 -13.42 1.33
C SER A 116 -5.89 -12.96 1.25
N MET A 117 -5.33 -12.51 2.35
CA MET A 117 -3.91 -12.15 2.44
C MET A 117 -2.99 -13.34 2.16
N GLU A 118 -3.23 -14.49 2.80
CA GLU A 118 -2.46 -15.73 2.58
C GLU A 118 -2.57 -16.20 1.12
N LYS A 119 -3.77 -16.11 0.53
CA LYS A 119 -3.98 -16.41 -0.88
C LYS A 119 -3.14 -15.49 -1.78
N ASN A 120 -3.17 -14.18 -1.54
CA ASN A 120 -2.41 -13.21 -2.33
C ASN A 120 -0.90 -13.47 -2.22
N ILE A 121 -0.38 -13.85 -1.07
CA ILE A 121 1.02 -14.26 -0.88
C ILE A 121 1.32 -15.53 -1.69
N GLN A 122 0.41 -16.52 -1.66
CA GLN A 122 0.59 -17.75 -2.44
C GLN A 122 0.57 -17.48 -3.95
N ASP A 123 -0.34 -16.63 -4.43
CA ASP A 123 -0.40 -16.22 -5.84
C ASP A 123 0.94 -15.61 -6.30
N LEU A 124 1.53 -14.72 -5.49
CA LEU A 124 2.85 -14.13 -5.76
C LEU A 124 3.97 -15.18 -5.82
N LYS A 125 3.94 -16.19 -4.94
CA LYS A 125 4.90 -17.30 -4.97
C LYS A 125 4.76 -18.12 -6.26
N ASP A 126 3.53 -18.43 -6.66
CA ASP A 126 3.23 -19.19 -7.86
C ASP A 126 3.64 -18.43 -9.15
N GLU A 127 3.61 -17.09 -9.12
CA GLU A 127 4.14 -16.23 -10.19
C GLU A 127 5.67 -16.06 -10.14
N GLY A 128 6.31 -16.66 -9.14
CA GLY A 128 7.76 -16.73 -9.01
C GLY A 128 8.39 -15.49 -8.34
N ALA A 129 7.66 -14.82 -7.46
CA ALA A 129 8.27 -13.82 -6.56
C ALA A 129 9.36 -14.47 -5.71
N GLN A 130 10.49 -13.80 -5.58
CA GLN A 130 11.67 -14.27 -4.85
C GLN A 130 11.79 -13.61 -3.48
N VAL A 131 11.20 -12.42 -3.35
CA VAL A 131 11.02 -11.68 -2.11
C VAL A 131 9.58 -11.21 -2.09
N ILE A 132 8.88 -11.34 -0.97
CA ILE A 132 7.50 -10.90 -0.81
C ILE A 132 7.41 -9.91 0.35
N ILE A 133 6.87 -8.72 0.06
CA ILE A 133 6.64 -7.66 1.03
C ILE A 133 5.15 -7.53 1.27
N ALA A 134 4.72 -7.76 2.52
CA ALA A 134 3.35 -7.61 2.96
C ALA A 134 3.17 -6.27 3.69
N SER A 135 2.38 -5.38 3.09
CA SER A 135 2.07 -4.06 3.63
C SER A 135 0.67 -4.05 4.24
N PHE A 136 0.57 -3.66 5.51
CA PHE A 136 -0.69 -3.63 6.25
C PHE A 136 -1.08 -2.21 6.65
N HIS A 137 -2.39 -1.94 6.58
CA HIS A 137 -2.99 -0.76 7.17
C HIS A 137 -3.91 -1.20 8.32
N TRP A 138 -3.44 -1.06 9.58
CA TRP A 138 -3.98 -1.73 10.75
C TRP A 138 -3.76 -0.97 12.07
N GLY A 139 -4.26 -1.54 13.17
CA GLY A 139 -4.00 -1.04 14.52
C GLY A 139 -4.91 0.12 14.91
N GLU A 140 -4.47 0.89 15.86
CA GLU A 140 -5.17 2.06 16.40
C GLU A 140 -4.26 3.28 16.32
N GLU A 141 -4.83 4.44 15.93
CA GLU A 141 -4.08 5.69 15.87
C GLU A 141 -3.44 6.02 17.24
N LYS A 142 -2.17 6.41 17.21
CA LYS A 142 -1.35 6.79 18.37
C LYS A 142 -1.12 5.68 19.41
N ALA A 143 -1.45 4.42 19.08
CA ALA A 143 -1.08 3.30 19.92
C ALA A 143 0.41 2.96 19.72
N GLU A 144 1.20 3.04 20.80
CA GLU A 144 2.64 2.76 20.77
C GLU A 144 2.97 1.27 20.70
N TYR A 145 2.00 0.39 20.99
CA TYR A 145 2.16 -1.05 21.03
C TYR A 145 1.16 -1.73 20.10
N PRO A 146 1.57 -2.80 19.38
CA PRO A 146 0.66 -3.55 18.52
C PRO A 146 -0.39 -4.31 19.33
N ASN A 147 -1.60 -4.40 18.79
CA ASN A 147 -2.65 -5.25 19.33
C ASN A 147 -2.54 -6.70 18.82
N ASP A 148 -3.34 -7.60 19.40
CA ASP A 148 -3.33 -9.04 19.06
C ASP A 148 -3.64 -9.32 17.58
N VAL A 149 -4.45 -8.49 16.91
CA VAL A 149 -4.76 -8.65 15.48
C VAL A 149 -3.52 -8.41 14.64
N GLN A 150 -2.79 -7.32 14.92
CA GLN A 150 -1.53 -7.00 14.23
C GLN A 150 -0.51 -8.12 14.39
N VAL A 151 -0.29 -8.60 15.62
CA VAL A 151 0.67 -9.68 15.90
C VAL A 151 0.29 -10.96 15.15
N LYS A 152 -0.98 -11.37 15.20
CA LYS A 152 -1.44 -12.60 14.54
C LYS A 152 -1.34 -12.51 13.03
N LEU A 153 -1.70 -11.38 12.42
CA LEU A 153 -1.61 -11.19 10.97
C LEU A 153 -0.17 -11.10 10.49
N ALA A 154 0.72 -10.42 11.25
CA ALA A 154 2.15 -10.38 10.92
C ALA A 154 2.76 -11.78 10.90
N HIS A 155 2.50 -12.60 11.94
CA HIS A 155 2.97 -13.99 11.97
C HIS A 155 2.38 -14.81 10.83
N ALA A 156 1.07 -14.69 10.57
CA ALA A 156 0.43 -15.41 9.46
C ALA A 156 1.02 -15.05 8.11
N ALA A 157 1.36 -13.76 7.86
CA ALA A 157 2.00 -13.33 6.62
C ALA A 157 3.39 -13.96 6.44
N ILE A 158 4.22 -13.97 7.50
CA ILE A 158 5.55 -14.61 7.47
C ILE A 158 5.41 -16.13 7.28
N ASP A 159 4.49 -16.77 8.00
CA ASP A 159 4.24 -18.21 7.88
C ASP A 159 3.73 -18.60 6.48
N ALA A 160 2.96 -17.72 5.82
CA ALA A 160 2.53 -17.90 4.44
C ALA A 160 3.65 -17.70 3.41
N GLY A 161 4.75 -17.04 3.79
CA GLY A 161 5.95 -16.87 2.97
C GLY A 161 6.29 -15.41 2.60
N ALA A 162 5.76 -14.42 3.33
CA ALA A 162 6.28 -13.06 3.24
C ALA A 162 7.65 -12.97 3.92
N ASP A 163 8.56 -12.19 3.32
CA ASP A 163 9.92 -11.97 3.83
C ASP A 163 10.00 -10.70 4.70
N LEU A 164 9.09 -9.75 4.45
CA LEU A 164 9.00 -8.48 5.17
C LEU A 164 7.56 -8.08 5.40
N VAL A 165 7.28 -7.58 6.61
CA VAL A 165 5.99 -6.99 6.99
C VAL A 165 6.20 -5.50 7.28
N LEU A 166 5.41 -4.66 6.61
CA LEU A 166 5.34 -3.22 6.83
C LEU A 166 3.97 -2.86 7.43
N GLY A 167 3.95 -2.01 8.44
CA GLY A 167 2.72 -1.59 9.11
C GLY A 167 2.50 -0.08 9.02
N HIS A 168 1.24 0.32 8.76
CA HIS A 168 0.81 1.71 8.62
C HIS A 168 -0.48 1.94 9.42
N HIS A 169 -0.91 3.17 9.57
CA HIS A 169 -2.09 3.68 10.24
C HIS A 169 -1.85 4.22 11.67
N PRO A 170 -1.09 3.57 12.58
CA PRO A 170 -0.98 4.08 13.96
C PRO A 170 -0.35 5.48 14.07
N HIS A 171 0.38 5.94 13.06
CA HIS A 171 1.04 7.26 13.05
C HIS A 171 2.01 7.47 14.22
N VAL A 172 2.76 6.44 14.59
CA VAL A 172 3.77 6.44 15.66
C VAL A 172 5.13 6.00 15.14
#